data_c54f0c382fa09612402b66fefa823938
#
_entry.id   c54f0c382fa09612402b66fefa823938
#
_cell.length_a   1.000
_cell.length_b   1.000
_cell.length_c   1.000
_cell.angle_alpha   90.00
_cell.angle_beta   90.00
_cell.angle_gamma   90.00
#
_symmetry.space_group_name_H-M   'P 1'
#
loop_
_entity.id
_entity.type
_entity.pdbx_description
1 polymer ?
#
loop_
_entity_poly.entity_id
_entity_poly.type
_entity_poly.pdbx_seq_one_letter_code
_entity_poly.pdbx_strand_id
1 'polypeptide(L)'
;MTATARAVELAGIAAEAAAEKLATDIIAYDVSEQLVITDVFLLCSAANDRQVRAIVEEIEERLRKAGVRPVRREGEREGRWVLLDYLDLVIHIQHAEERTYYALERLWKDCPRVPLPEPVGVGGPPGAGAPGGTGRR
;
A
#
# COMPACT_ATOMS: atom_id res chain seq x y z
N MET A 1 11.37 18.40 3.37
CA MET A 1 11.94 17.08 3.03
C MET A 1 10.98 16.31 2.16
N THR A 2 11.49 15.40 1.39
CA THR A 2 10.67 14.52 0.58
C THR A 2 11.12 13.09 0.81
N ALA A 3 10.29 12.14 0.45
CA ALA A 3 10.64 10.73 0.55
C ALA A 3 11.84 10.41 -0.34
N THR A 4 12.68 9.48 0.10
CA THR A 4 13.85 9.10 -0.68
C THR A 4 13.43 8.37 -1.94
N ALA A 5 14.29 8.41 -2.96
CA ALA A 5 14.04 7.67 -4.19
C ALA A 5 13.86 6.18 -3.92
N ARG A 6 14.65 5.65 -2.98
CA ARG A 6 14.56 4.24 -2.66
C ARG A 6 13.20 3.89 -2.04
N ALA A 7 12.71 4.73 -1.12
CA ALA A 7 11.40 4.50 -0.51
C ALA A 7 10.30 4.53 -1.56
N VAL A 8 10.38 5.47 -2.50
CA VAL A 8 9.40 5.58 -3.57
C VAL A 8 9.46 4.35 -4.48
N GLU A 9 10.68 3.90 -4.80
CA GLU A 9 10.85 2.69 -5.62
C GLU A 9 10.23 1.47 -4.94
N LEU A 10 10.50 1.28 -3.66
CA LEU A 10 9.97 0.15 -2.93
C LEU A 10 8.45 0.22 -2.83
N ALA A 11 7.90 1.42 -2.64
CA ALA A 11 6.45 1.60 -2.62
C ALA A 11 5.83 1.19 -3.97
N GLY A 12 6.50 1.53 -5.08
CA GLY A 12 6.02 1.12 -6.40
C GLY A 12 6.00 -0.38 -6.57
N ILE A 13 7.05 -1.05 -6.12
CA ILE A 13 7.10 -2.52 -6.20
C ILE A 13 5.99 -3.14 -5.37
N ALA A 14 5.78 -2.63 -4.15
CA ALA A 14 4.74 -3.16 -3.29
C ALA A 14 3.35 -2.91 -3.87
N ALA A 15 3.13 -1.74 -4.48
CA ALA A 15 1.85 -1.42 -5.09
C ALA A 15 1.56 -2.35 -6.26
N GLU A 16 2.55 -2.62 -7.09
CA GLU A 16 2.37 -3.55 -8.21
C GLU A 16 2.06 -4.95 -7.71
N ALA A 17 2.73 -5.39 -6.66
CA ALA A 17 2.46 -6.69 -6.08
C ALA A 17 1.04 -6.78 -5.55
N ALA A 18 0.59 -5.74 -4.87
CA ALA A 18 -0.78 -5.69 -4.35
C ALA A 18 -1.79 -5.72 -5.48
N ALA A 19 -1.54 -4.96 -6.54
CA ALA A 19 -2.45 -4.91 -7.69
C ALA A 19 -2.55 -6.27 -8.37
N GLU A 20 -1.46 -7.01 -8.42
CA GLU A 20 -1.49 -8.34 -9.02
C GLU A 20 -2.41 -9.27 -8.26
N LYS A 21 -2.56 -9.09 -6.96
CA LYS A 21 -3.47 -9.87 -6.14
C LYS A 21 -4.81 -9.18 -5.97
N LEU A 22 -5.11 -8.23 -6.87
CA LEU A 22 -6.41 -7.58 -6.99
C LEU A 22 -6.78 -6.70 -5.79
N ALA A 23 -5.77 -6.19 -5.08
CA ALA A 23 -6.04 -5.22 -4.03
C ALA A 23 -6.69 -3.98 -4.64
N THR A 24 -7.53 -3.32 -3.85
CA THR A 24 -8.21 -2.12 -4.29
C THR A 24 -7.75 -0.93 -3.46
N ASP A 25 -8.07 0.27 -3.93
CA ASP A 25 -7.81 1.53 -3.21
C ASP A 25 -6.36 1.64 -2.78
N ILE A 26 -5.45 1.36 -3.71
CA ILE A 26 -4.01 1.42 -3.44
C ILE A 26 -3.57 2.86 -3.53
N ILE A 27 -3.00 3.37 -2.43
CA ILE A 27 -2.59 4.76 -2.38
C ILE A 27 -1.34 4.88 -1.52
N ALA A 28 -0.45 5.77 -1.90
CA ALA A 28 0.78 6.01 -1.14
C ALA A 28 0.92 7.49 -0.83
N TYR A 29 1.37 7.77 0.40
CA TYR A 29 1.58 9.15 0.86
C TYR A 29 3.03 9.33 1.25
N ASP A 30 3.59 10.48 0.86
CA ASP A 30 4.89 10.92 1.33
C ASP A 30 4.66 11.57 2.69
N VAL A 31 5.03 10.86 3.76
CA VAL A 31 4.82 11.34 5.12
C VAL A 31 6.13 11.83 5.75
N SER A 32 7.17 12.03 4.92
CA SER A 32 8.50 12.36 5.43
C SER A 32 8.53 13.67 6.21
N GLU A 33 7.64 14.60 5.92
CA GLU A 33 7.58 15.84 6.68
C GLU A 33 6.80 15.73 7.97
N GLN A 34 5.96 14.70 8.09
CA GLN A 34 5.15 14.51 9.28
C GLN A 34 5.79 13.54 10.25
N LEU A 35 6.52 12.55 9.74
CA LEU A 35 7.11 11.51 10.57
C LEU A 35 8.60 11.45 10.34
N VAL A 36 9.34 11.37 11.44
CA VAL A 36 10.79 11.29 11.37
C VAL A 36 11.25 9.90 10.95
N ILE A 37 10.47 8.88 11.31
CA ILE A 37 10.95 7.50 11.23
C ILE A 37 10.59 6.78 9.94
N THR A 38 9.75 7.35 9.11
CA THR A 38 9.40 6.69 7.85
C THR A 38 9.10 7.74 6.78
N ASP A 39 9.31 7.37 5.52
CA ASP A 39 9.12 8.28 4.40
C ASP A 39 7.79 8.10 3.70
N VAL A 40 7.31 6.86 3.58
CA VAL A 40 6.13 6.56 2.76
C VAL A 40 5.20 5.61 3.51
N PHE A 41 3.91 5.94 3.48
CA PHE A 41 2.85 5.02 3.89
C PHE A 41 2.13 4.55 2.65
N LEU A 42 1.98 3.23 2.52
CA LEU A 42 1.22 2.63 1.43
C LEU A 42 0.03 1.90 2.03
N LEU A 43 -1.17 2.18 1.50
CA LEU A 43 -2.39 1.55 1.97
C LEU A 43 -3.05 0.83 0.81
N CYS A 44 -3.64 -0.34 1.09
CA CYS A 44 -4.45 -1.03 0.12
C CYS A 44 -5.51 -1.86 0.83
N SER A 45 -6.52 -2.28 0.09
CA SER A 45 -7.67 -2.97 0.64
C SER A 45 -7.87 -4.33 0.00
N ALA A 46 -8.44 -5.25 0.77
CA ALA A 46 -8.78 -6.59 0.31
C ALA A 46 -10.22 -6.92 0.68
N ALA A 47 -10.80 -7.84 -0.07
CA ALA A 47 -12.20 -8.20 0.13
C ALA A 47 -12.40 -9.20 1.27
N ASN A 48 -11.36 -9.98 1.60
CA ASN A 48 -11.49 -11.01 2.62
C ASN A 48 -10.10 -11.35 3.17
N ASP A 49 -10.09 -12.18 4.22
CA ASP A 49 -8.84 -12.51 4.92
C ASP A 49 -7.87 -13.29 4.03
N ARG A 50 -8.40 -14.15 3.17
CA ARG A 50 -7.54 -14.91 2.26
C ARG A 50 -6.81 -13.98 1.32
N GLN A 51 -7.50 -12.98 0.80
CA GLN A 51 -6.88 -12.02 -0.09
C GLN A 51 -5.85 -11.17 0.65
N VAL A 52 -6.14 -10.79 1.90
CA VAL A 52 -5.14 -10.07 2.70
C VAL A 52 -3.85 -10.87 2.74
N ARG A 53 -3.93 -12.16 3.02
CA ARG A 53 -2.74 -13.00 3.10
C ARG A 53 -2.03 -13.12 1.76
N ALA A 54 -2.78 -13.24 0.67
CA ALA A 54 -2.17 -13.32 -0.65
C ALA A 54 -1.42 -12.05 -0.99
N ILE A 55 -2.00 -10.89 -0.66
CA ILE A 55 -1.34 -9.62 -0.90
C ILE A 55 -0.05 -9.51 -0.08
N VAL A 56 -0.12 -9.87 1.20
CA VAL A 56 1.06 -9.82 2.07
C VAL A 56 2.18 -10.69 1.50
N GLU A 57 1.84 -11.90 1.10
CA GLU A 57 2.85 -12.83 0.57
C GLU A 57 3.48 -12.30 -0.70
N GLU A 58 2.69 -11.75 -1.59
CA GLU A 58 3.23 -11.25 -2.84
C GLU A 58 4.11 -10.02 -2.61
N ILE A 59 3.68 -9.12 -1.74
CA ILE A 59 4.49 -7.94 -1.42
C ILE A 59 5.82 -8.38 -0.81
N GLU A 60 5.78 -9.28 0.16
CA GLU A 60 7.02 -9.72 0.81
C GLU A 60 7.95 -10.40 -0.17
N GLU A 61 7.41 -11.20 -1.08
CA GLU A 61 8.25 -11.90 -2.05
C GLU A 61 8.92 -10.92 -3.01
N ARG A 62 8.17 -9.95 -3.51
CA ARG A 62 8.74 -8.99 -4.44
C ARG A 62 9.75 -8.07 -3.79
N LEU A 63 9.49 -7.65 -2.55
CA LEU A 63 10.44 -6.81 -1.85
C LEU A 63 11.67 -7.59 -1.44
N ARG A 64 11.52 -8.89 -1.14
CA ARG A 64 12.67 -9.74 -0.89
C ARG A 64 13.58 -9.79 -2.12
N LYS A 65 12.99 -9.92 -3.31
CA LYS A 65 13.78 -9.92 -4.54
C LYS A 65 14.46 -8.58 -4.77
N ALA A 66 13.89 -7.51 -4.25
CA ALA A 66 14.50 -6.19 -4.33
C ALA A 66 15.53 -5.95 -3.22
N GLY A 67 15.75 -6.94 -2.36
CA GLY A 67 16.81 -6.87 -1.37
C GLY A 67 16.39 -6.44 0.01
N VAL A 68 15.08 -6.33 0.30
CA VAL A 68 14.64 -5.86 1.61
C VAL A 68 13.66 -6.84 2.25
N ARG A 69 13.66 -6.86 3.57
CA ARG A 69 12.73 -7.65 4.38
C ARG A 69 12.11 -6.75 5.42
N PRO A 70 10.88 -7.06 5.86
CA PRO A 70 10.28 -6.21 6.89
C PRO A 70 11.02 -6.39 8.20
N VAL A 71 11.21 -5.30 8.93
CA VAL A 71 11.80 -5.36 10.27
C VAL A 71 10.74 -5.74 11.29
N ARG A 72 9.45 -5.60 10.94
CA ARG A 72 8.37 -5.92 11.85
C ARG A 72 7.11 -6.19 11.05
N ARG A 73 6.32 -7.14 11.53
CA ARG A 73 4.99 -7.42 11.00
C ARG A 73 4.02 -7.42 12.16
N GLU A 74 2.81 -6.91 11.92
CA GLU A 74 1.76 -6.94 12.92
C GLU A 74 0.46 -7.30 12.26
N GLY A 75 -0.39 -8.03 12.98
CA GLY A 75 -1.74 -8.31 12.52
C GLY A 75 -1.90 -9.53 11.66
N GLU A 76 -0.83 -10.26 11.33
CA GLU A 76 -0.97 -11.37 10.39
C GLU A 76 -1.85 -12.49 10.94
N ARG A 77 -1.91 -12.67 12.24
CA ARG A 77 -2.71 -13.75 12.81
C ARG A 77 -4.18 -13.54 12.51
N GLU A 78 -4.68 -12.34 12.77
CA GLU A 78 -6.09 -12.02 12.52
C GLU A 78 -6.39 -11.86 11.05
N GLY A 79 -5.45 -11.34 10.28
CA GLY A 79 -5.63 -11.22 8.84
C GLY A 79 -6.58 -10.13 8.40
N ARG A 80 -6.94 -9.19 9.27
CA ARG A 80 -7.85 -8.13 8.88
C ARG A 80 -7.14 -6.81 8.64
N TRP A 81 -5.99 -6.61 9.27
CA TRP A 81 -5.19 -5.40 9.10
C TRP A 81 -3.76 -5.81 9.38
N VAL A 82 -2.99 -6.00 8.32
CA VAL A 82 -1.60 -6.39 8.44
C VAL A 82 -0.73 -5.19 8.18
N LEU A 83 0.24 -4.98 9.04
CA LEU A 83 1.21 -3.92 8.89
C LEU A 83 2.57 -4.55 8.59
N LEU A 84 3.21 -4.08 7.53
CA LEU A 84 4.58 -4.50 7.19
C LEU A 84 5.47 -3.27 7.29
N ASP A 85 6.44 -3.32 8.18
CA ASP A 85 7.32 -2.18 8.47
C ASP A 85 8.68 -2.44 7.83
N TYR A 86 9.01 -1.64 6.80
CA TYR A 86 10.30 -1.71 6.13
C TYR A 86 11.16 -0.50 6.47
N LEU A 87 10.88 0.17 7.57
CA LEU A 87 11.54 1.40 8.04
C LEU A 87 11.14 2.60 7.20
N ASP A 88 11.69 2.75 6.02
CA ASP A 88 11.37 3.91 5.18
C ASP A 88 10.01 3.80 4.51
N LEU A 89 9.41 2.62 4.54
CA LEU A 89 8.11 2.33 3.94
C LEU A 89 7.32 1.49 4.91
N VAL A 90 6.13 1.95 5.24
CA VAL A 90 5.21 1.16 6.08
C VAL A 90 3.98 0.86 5.24
N ILE A 91 3.62 -0.41 5.16
CA ILE A 91 2.53 -0.87 4.31
C ILE A 91 1.40 -1.35 5.18
N HIS A 92 0.19 -0.85 4.91
CA HIS A 92 -1.04 -1.27 5.58
C HIS A 92 -1.90 -2.02 4.58
N ILE A 93 -2.15 -3.30 4.84
CA ILE A 93 -3.06 -4.11 4.03
C ILE A 93 -4.29 -4.36 4.89
N GLN A 94 -5.43 -3.79 4.51
CA GLN A 94 -6.62 -3.81 5.34
C GLN A 94 -7.77 -4.49 4.62
N HIS A 95 -8.53 -5.31 5.36
CA HIS A 95 -9.84 -5.71 4.90
C HIS A 95 -10.65 -4.44 4.62
N ALA A 96 -11.51 -4.48 3.61
CA ALA A 96 -12.25 -3.28 3.20
C ALA A 96 -13.03 -2.64 4.34
N GLU A 97 -13.58 -3.46 5.24
CA GLU A 97 -14.31 -2.92 6.39
C GLU A 97 -13.40 -2.16 7.34
N GLU A 98 -12.20 -2.70 7.59
CA GLU A 98 -11.22 -2.00 8.43
C GLU A 98 -10.79 -0.70 7.77
N ARG A 99 -10.60 -0.73 6.45
CA ARG A 99 -10.21 0.46 5.70
C ARG A 99 -11.21 1.58 5.90
N THR A 100 -12.49 1.26 5.78
CA THR A 100 -13.55 2.24 5.96
C THR A 100 -13.65 2.70 7.41
N TYR A 101 -13.59 1.77 8.34
CA TYR A 101 -13.80 2.10 9.75
C TYR A 101 -12.70 3.00 10.29
N TYR A 102 -11.45 2.64 10.03
CA TYR A 102 -10.33 3.42 10.56
C TYR A 102 -9.98 4.64 9.72
N ALA A 103 -10.22 4.55 8.41
CA ALA A 103 -10.02 5.67 7.48
C ALA A 103 -8.67 6.36 7.69
N LEU A 104 -7.60 5.56 7.68
CA LEU A 104 -6.24 6.08 7.95
C LEU A 104 -5.87 7.21 7.00
N GLU A 105 -6.36 7.16 5.78
CA GLU A 105 -6.01 8.18 4.80
C GLU A 105 -6.46 9.57 5.23
N ARG A 106 -7.40 9.68 6.16
CA ARG A 106 -7.79 10.99 6.68
C ARG A 106 -6.67 11.66 7.47
N LEU A 107 -5.83 10.85 8.11
CA LEU A 107 -4.71 11.39 8.86
C LEU A 107 -3.66 11.99 7.95
N TRP A 108 -3.55 11.50 6.73
CA TRP A 108 -2.49 11.87 5.81
C TRP A 108 -2.99 12.61 4.59
N LYS A 109 -4.23 13.08 4.63
CA LYS A 109 -4.86 13.66 3.43
C LYS A 109 -4.14 14.89 2.91
N ASP A 110 -3.42 15.60 3.77
CA ASP A 110 -2.69 16.79 3.36
C ASP A 110 -1.25 16.47 2.97
N CYS A 111 -0.83 15.22 3.06
CA CYS A 111 0.50 14.82 2.63
C CYS A 111 0.53 14.62 1.13
N PRO A 112 1.67 14.88 0.48
CA PRO A 112 1.77 14.63 -0.95
C PRO A 112 1.54 13.16 -1.26
N ARG A 113 0.89 12.88 -2.39
CA ARG A 113 0.74 11.53 -2.88
C ARG A 113 2.00 11.11 -3.59
N VAL A 114 2.39 9.87 -3.42
CA VAL A 114 3.49 9.28 -4.18
C VAL A 114 2.89 8.70 -5.45
N PRO A 115 3.33 9.11 -6.64
CA PRO A 115 2.83 8.52 -7.87
C PRO A 115 3.19 7.04 -7.92
N LEU A 116 2.24 6.22 -8.31
CA LEU A 116 2.43 4.78 -8.39
C LEU A 116 2.49 4.35 -9.85
N PRO A 117 3.17 3.23 -10.14
CA PRO A 117 3.29 2.78 -11.52
C PRO A 117 1.94 2.43 -12.13
N GLU A 118 1.84 2.57 -13.45
CA GLU A 118 0.68 2.11 -14.17
C GLU A 118 0.64 0.58 -14.15
N PRO A 119 -0.54 -0.03 -14.09
CA PRO A 119 -1.84 0.60 -14.05
C PRO A 119 -2.30 0.98 -12.65
N VAL A 120 -1.48 0.76 -11.62
CA VAL A 120 -1.87 1.04 -10.25
C VAL A 120 -2.28 2.49 -10.12
N GLY A 121 -1.47 3.39 -10.67
CA GLY A 121 -1.71 4.82 -10.54
C GLY A 121 -2.98 5.30 -11.15
N VAL A 122 -3.49 4.64 -12.19
CA VAL A 122 -4.72 5.09 -12.82
C VAL A 122 -5.94 4.70 -12.02
N GLY A 123 -5.81 3.77 -11.10
CA GLY A 123 -6.96 3.41 -10.28
C GLY A 123 -7.48 4.59 -9.51
N GLY A 124 -6.60 5.33 -8.91
CA GLY A 124 -7.01 6.51 -8.20
C GLY A 124 -8.08 6.25 -7.20
N PRO A 125 -8.81 7.29 -6.81
CA PRO A 125 -9.87 7.11 -5.83
C PRO A 125 -10.98 6.23 -6.34
N PRO A 126 -11.71 5.58 -5.45
CA PRO A 126 -12.81 4.75 -5.87
C PRO A 126 -13.78 5.53 -6.72
N GLY A 127 -14.20 4.91 -7.80
CA GLY A 127 -15.13 5.52 -8.72
C GLY A 127 -14.52 6.43 -9.74
N ALA A 128 -13.29 6.83 -9.56
CA ALA A 128 -12.74 7.78 -10.47
C ALA A 128 -12.34 7.17 -11.74
N GLY A 129 -11.77 6.20 -11.93
CA GLY A 129 -11.35 5.66 -13.17
C GLY A 129 -12.24 4.67 -13.73
N ALA A 130 -13.30 4.58 -13.26
CA ALA A 130 -14.05 3.53 -13.60
C ALA A 130 -14.23 3.40 -14.95
N PRO A 131 -14.34 3.73 -15.64
CA PRO A 131 -14.65 3.07 -16.68
C PRO A 131 -13.64 2.46 -17.14
N GLY A 132 -13.66 2.36 -17.03
CA GLY A 132 -13.02 1.79 -17.54
C GLY A 132 -12.42 1.12 -17.39
N GLY A 133 -12.58 1.23 -17.12
CA GLY A 133 -11.86 0.60 -16.91
C GLY A 133 -11.64 -0.22 -17.33
N THR A 134 -11.82 -0.27 -17.52
CA THR A 134 -11.60 -0.97 -17.85
C THR A 134 -10.93 -1.75 -17.82
N GLY A 135 -11.26 -2.12 -17.70
CA GLY A 135 -10.72 -3.04 -17.48
C GLY A 135 -9.69 -3.36 -17.65
N ARG A 136 -9.26 -3.13 -17.64
CA ARG A 136 -8.29 -3.41 -17.67
C ARG A 136 -7.89 -4.24 -17.00
N ARG A 137 -7.99 -4.63 -16.82
CA ARG A 137 -7.61 -5.27 -16.08
C ARG A 137 -7.74 -6.08 -15.81
#